data_462f2e7ee6168efa399286d4a9dd96d1
#
_entry.id   462f2e7ee6168efa399286d4a9dd96d1
#
_cell.length_a   1.000
_cell.length_b   1.000
_cell.length_c   1.000
_cell.angle_alpha   90.00
_cell.angle_beta   90.00
_cell.angle_gamma   90.00
#
_symmetry.space_group_name_H-M   'P 1'
#
loop_
_entity.id
_entity.type
_entity.pdbx_description
1 polymer ?
#
loop_
_entity_poly.entity_id
_entity_poly.type
_entity_poly.pdbx_seq_one_letter_code
_entity_poly.pdbx_strand_id
1 'polypeptide(L)'
;MADFDERYTSYQADRAPLRKLVRKLYLRSAQSLLRGPTLDFGCGVGELLGRLPVGSRGLEYNDATVAYCRSRGLLVDHYDGFADDWQLSVIPDSIRFESMVVSHVLEHLEAPATIFSKLARAAHRLGVQRLLVIVPGKAGFRSDPTHMTFIDAEFLSRPELLVETGFKLKRSRYFPLDQRWLGDWLTHHEMQALYVSSSEAQHLAAGLIQDASHGSMD
;
A
#
# COMPACT_ATOMS: atom_id res chain seq x y z
N MET A 1 -11.88 -12.94 -14.95
CA MET A 1 -10.51 -12.65 -14.50
C MET A 1 -9.71 -12.15 -15.69
N ALA A 2 -9.14 -10.96 -15.62
CA ALA A 2 -8.27 -10.47 -16.70
C ALA A 2 -7.02 -11.35 -16.76
N ASP A 3 -6.62 -11.77 -17.97
CA ASP A 3 -5.39 -12.51 -18.21
C ASP A 3 -4.19 -11.60 -17.88
N PHE A 4 -3.70 -11.70 -16.66
CA PHE A 4 -2.42 -11.13 -16.25
C PHE A 4 -1.32 -12.08 -16.76
N ASP A 5 -0.97 -11.95 -18.03
CA ASP A 5 0.02 -12.78 -18.72
C ASP A 5 1.41 -12.09 -18.77
N GLU A 6 2.36 -12.72 -19.46
CA GLU A 6 3.70 -12.16 -19.69
C GLU A 6 3.68 -10.80 -20.38
N ARG A 7 2.63 -10.45 -21.16
CA ARG A 7 2.45 -9.16 -21.82
C ARG A 7 2.19 -8.05 -20.81
N TYR A 8 1.41 -8.32 -19.76
CA TYR A 8 1.17 -7.37 -18.67
C TYR A 8 2.47 -7.04 -17.94
N THR A 9 3.27 -8.04 -17.64
CA THR A 9 4.58 -7.87 -16.99
C THR A 9 5.54 -7.04 -17.85
N SER A 10 5.63 -7.33 -19.16
CA SER A 10 6.45 -6.58 -20.12
C SER A 10 5.97 -5.14 -20.30
N TYR A 11 4.65 -4.92 -20.38
CA TYR A 11 4.05 -3.59 -20.48
C TYR A 11 4.38 -2.71 -19.26
N GLN A 12 4.38 -3.27 -18.06
CA GLN A 12 4.75 -2.53 -16.85
C GLN A 12 6.24 -2.18 -16.81
N ALA A 13 7.12 -3.02 -17.36
CA ALA A 13 8.56 -2.79 -17.39
C ALA A 13 8.99 -1.73 -18.42
N ASP A 14 8.28 -1.56 -19.56
CA ASP A 14 8.67 -0.76 -20.74
C ASP A 14 7.98 0.61 -20.87
N ARG A 15 7.88 1.37 -19.78
CA ARG A 15 7.22 2.69 -19.77
C ARG A 15 8.10 3.81 -20.38
N ALA A 16 7.47 4.79 -21.07
CA ALA A 16 8.12 5.99 -21.63
C ALA A 16 8.90 6.80 -20.56
N PRO A 17 10.01 7.51 -20.90
CA PRO A 17 10.91 8.19 -19.94
C PRO A 17 10.20 9.14 -18.97
N LEU A 18 9.23 9.92 -19.45
CA LEU A 18 8.45 10.84 -18.61
C LEU A 18 7.62 10.09 -17.57
N ARG A 19 6.99 8.97 -17.96
CA ARG A 19 6.24 8.10 -17.04
C ARG A 19 7.17 7.50 -15.98
N LYS A 20 8.41 7.13 -16.36
CA LYS A 20 9.42 6.64 -15.40
C LYS A 20 9.81 7.71 -14.38
N LEU A 21 9.91 8.97 -14.78
CA LEU A 21 10.21 10.10 -13.87
C LEU A 21 9.04 10.32 -12.88
N VAL A 22 7.83 10.42 -13.40
CA VAL A 22 6.61 10.57 -12.57
C VAL A 22 6.52 9.38 -11.60
N ARG A 23 6.67 8.14 -12.09
CA ARG A 23 6.64 6.95 -11.24
C ARG A 23 7.70 7.00 -10.11
N LYS A 24 8.92 7.50 -10.38
CA LYS A 24 9.94 7.68 -9.33
C LYS A 24 9.48 8.61 -8.20
N LEU A 25 8.74 9.67 -8.51
CA LEU A 25 8.19 10.58 -7.49
C LEU A 25 7.14 9.87 -6.62
N TYR A 26 6.25 9.09 -7.23
CA TYR A 26 5.26 8.29 -6.51
C TYR A 26 5.92 7.27 -5.57
N LEU A 27 6.89 6.52 -6.08
CA LEU A 27 7.61 5.54 -5.28
C LEU A 27 8.36 6.19 -4.11
N ARG A 28 8.97 7.37 -4.30
CA ARG A 28 9.60 8.14 -3.22
C ARG A 28 8.57 8.63 -2.20
N SER A 29 7.41 9.11 -2.67
CA SER A 29 6.32 9.52 -1.79
C SER A 29 5.84 8.35 -0.93
N ALA A 30 5.57 7.20 -1.53
CA ALA A 30 5.18 5.99 -0.80
C ALA A 30 6.26 5.57 0.21
N GLN A 31 7.53 5.48 -0.25
CA GLN A 31 8.67 5.10 0.59
C GLN A 31 8.82 6.02 1.80
N SER A 32 8.60 7.33 1.67
CA SER A 32 8.71 8.30 2.77
C SER A 32 7.68 8.11 3.88
N LEU A 33 6.59 7.38 3.62
CA LEU A 33 5.53 7.08 4.57
C LEU A 33 5.74 5.74 5.30
N LEU A 34 6.63 4.90 4.77
CA LEU A 34 6.96 3.58 5.30
C LEU A 34 8.19 3.63 6.20
N ARG A 35 8.34 2.63 7.07
CA ARG A 35 9.49 2.44 7.96
C ARG A 35 9.88 0.97 7.98
N GLY A 36 11.18 0.72 8.15
CA GLY A 36 11.75 -0.60 8.36
C GLY A 36 11.34 -1.66 7.33
N PRO A 37 11.52 -2.94 7.63
CA PRO A 37 11.08 -4.04 6.80
C PRO A 37 9.59 -3.93 6.47
N THR A 38 9.24 -4.02 5.20
CA THR A 38 7.90 -3.72 4.69
C THR A 38 7.35 -4.90 3.89
N LEU A 39 6.09 -5.23 4.11
CA LEU A 39 5.32 -6.15 3.27
C LEU A 39 4.65 -5.35 2.14
N ASP A 40 5.04 -5.61 0.89
CA ASP A 40 4.47 -4.98 -0.32
C ASP A 40 3.41 -5.91 -0.91
N PHE A 41 2.15 -5.63 -0.61
CA PHE A 41 1.01 -6.46 -1.01
C PHE A 41 0.52 -6.06 -2.41
N GLY A 42 0.51 -7.02 -3.35
CA GLY A 42 0.30 -6.75 -4.76
C GLY A 42 1.50 -6.00 -5.35
N CYS A 43 2.73 -6.51 -5.12
CA CYS A 43 3.96 -5.78 -5.41
C CYS A 43 4.23 -5.58 -6.91
N GLY A 44 3.46 -6.22 -7.80
CA GLY A 44 3.66 -6.17 -9.23
C GLY A 44 5.11 -6.53 -9.61
N VAL A 45 5.70 -5.79 -10.52
CA VAL A 45 7.10 -6.01 -10.96
C VAL A 45 8.16 -5.58 -9.92
N GLY A 46 7.77 -5.30 -8.68
CA GLY A 46 8.66 -5.03 -7.56
C GLY A 46 9.36 -3.67 -7.59
N GLU A 47 8.80 -2.65 -8.28
CA GLU A 47 9.42 -1.32 -8.38
C GLU A 47 9.55 -0.61 -7.03
N LEU A 48 8.55 -0.74 -6.16
CA LEU A 48 8.61 -0.23 -4.79
C LEU A 48 9.47 -1.14 -3.93
N LEU A 49 9.21 -2.45 -3.97
CA LEU A 49 9.92 -3.46 -3.19
C LEU A 49 11.45 -3.35 -3.33
N GLY A 50 11.96 -3.14 -4.56
CA GLY A 50 13.39 -2.95 -4.82
C GLY A 50 14.01 -1.68 -4.23
N ARG A 51 13.22 -0.82 -3.56
CA ARG A 51 13.67 0.40 -2.86
C ARG A 51 13.49 0.33 -1.35
N LEU A 52 12.84 -0.72 -0.87
CA LEU A 52 12.55 -0.93 0.54
C LEU A 52 13.76 -1.52 1.26
N PRO A 53 13.85 -1.37 2.59
CA PRO A 53 14.94 -1.90 3.38
C PRO A 53 15.07 -3.43 3.28
N VAL A 54 16.26 -3.94 3.56
CA VAL A 54 16.51 -5.38 3.71
C VAL A 54 15.52 -5.99 4.70
N GLY A 55 15.03 -7.19 4.40
CA GLY A 55 13.98 -7.87 5.17
C GLY A 55 12.56 -7.57 4.66
N SER A 56 12.42 -6.65 3.67
CA SER A 56 11.13 -6.45 3.00
C SER A 56 10.80 -7.61 2.07
N ARG A 57 9.49 -7.86 1.89
CA ARG A 57 8.98 -8.98 1.09
C ARG A 57 7.76 -8.54 0.28
N GLY A 58 7.61 -9.08 -0.91
CA GLY A 58 6.44 -8.86 -1.77
C GLY A 58 5.48 -10.05 -1.75
N LEU A 59 4.20 -9.78 -1.94
CA LEU A 59 3.17 -10.75 -2.27
C LEU A 59 2.58 -10.39 -3.62
N GLU A 60 2.45 -11.38 -4.52
CA GLU A 60 1.95 -11.16 -5.86
C GLU A 60 1.16 -12.39 -6.34
N TYR A 61 0.03 -12.13 -7.01
CA TYR A 61 -0.86 -13.17 -7.50
C TYR A 61 -0.38 -13.82 -8.80
N ASN A 62 0.25 -13.03 -9.67
CA ASN A 62 0.68 -13.48 -10.99
C ASN A 62 2.01 -14.24 -10.93
N ASP A 63 2.01 -15.53 -11.27
CA ASP A 63 3.20 -16.38 -11.24
C ASP A 63 4.34 -15.87 -12.13
N ALA A 64 4.05 -15.34 -13.33
CA ALA A 64 5.07 -14.80 -14.22
C ALA A 64 5.74 -13.56 -13.60
N THR A 65 4.95 -12.71 -12.94
CA THR A 65 5.44 -11.53 -12.22
C THR A 65 6.27 -11.93 -11.00
N VAL A 66 5.86 -12.96 -10.25
CA VAL A 66 6.65 -13.54 -9.14
C VAL A 66 8.00 -14.04 -9.65
N ALA A 67 8.01 -14.84 -10.73
CA ALA A 67 9.24 -15.36 -11.34
C ALA A 67 10.15 -14.22 -11.81
N TYR A 68 9.60 -13.18 -12.44
CA TYR A 68 10.33 -11.98 -12.84
C TYR A 68 10.99 -11.27 -11.65
N CYS A 69 10.26 -11.05 -10.57
CA CYS A 69 10.80 -10.42 -9.37
C CYS A 69 11.92 -11.24 -8.74
N ARG A 70 11.73 -12.56 -8.63
CA ARG A 70 12.74 -13.49 -8.10
C ARG A 70 14.01 -13.51 -8.94
N SER A 71 13.90 -13.45 -10.27
CA SER A 71 15.06 -13.38 -11.17
C SER A 71 15.91 -12.12 -10.96
N ARG A 72 15.33 -11.08 -10.34
CA ARG A 72 15.99 -9.82 -9.96
C ARG A 72 16.47 -9.80 -8.52
N GLY A 73 16.41 -10.92 -7.81
CA GLY A 73 16.83 -11.06 -6.42
C GLY A 73 15.86 -10.46 -5.40
N LEU A 74 14.61 -10.18 -5.79
CA LEU A 74 13.59 -9.71 -4.87
C LEU A 74 12.93 -10.89 -4.14
N LEU A 75 12.64 -10.72 -2.86
CA LEU A 75 11.91 -11.71 -2.05
C LEU A 75 10.40 -11.53 -2.30
N VAL A 76 9.84 -12.37 -3.16
CA VAL A 76 8.41 -12.34 -3.51
C VAL A 76 7.83 -13.74 -3.40
N ASP A 77 6.69 -13.87 -2.73
CA ASP A 77 5.91 -15.08 -2.66
C ASP A 77 4.67 -14.97 -3.54
N HIS A 78 4.31 -16.07 -4.20
CA HIS A 78 3.00 -16.17 -4.84
C HIS A 78 1.92 -16.17 -3.75
N TYR A 79 0.87 -15.37 -3.97
CA TYR A 79 -0.20 -15.25 -2.99
C TYR A 79 -1.57 -15.07 -3.66
N ASP A 80 -2.46 -16.02 -3.40
CA ASP A 80 -3.87 -15.95 -3.75
C ASP A 80 -4.70 -15.58 -2.51
N GLY A 81 -5.12 -14.31 -2.43
CA GLY A 81 -5.92 -13.81 -1.32
C GLY A 81 -7.32 -14.43 -1.24
N PHE A 82 -7.88 -14.87 -2.36
CA PHE A 82 -9.19 -15.52 -2.37
C PHE A 82 -9.11 -16.94 -1.79
N ALA A 83 -8.04 -17.67 -2.10
CA ALA A 83 -7.80 -19.00 -1.56
C ALA A 83 -7.43 -18.97 -0.07
N ASP A 84 -6.74 -17.91 0.38
CA ASP A 84 -6.24 -17.74 1.76
C ASP A 84 -7.20 -16.94 2.66
N ASP A 85 -8.35 -16.53 2.17
CA ASP A 85 -9.28 -15.64 2.89
C ASP A 85 -8.58 -14.37 3.44
N TRP A 86 -7.56 -13.90 2.78
CA TRP A 86 -6.79 -12.68 3.09
C TRP A 86 -6.06 -12.71 4.44
N GLN A 87 -5.74 -13.91 4.94
CA GLN A 87 -5.07 -14.10 6.24
C GLN A 87 -3.55 -13.89 6.19
N LEU A 88 -2.95 -13.78 4.98
CA LEU A 88 -1.51 -13.73 4.78
C LEU A 88 -0.78 -14.93 5.42
N SER A 89 -1.38 -16.12 5.32
CA SER A 89 -0.85 -17.35 5.95
C SER A 89 0.44 -17.85 5.31
N VAL A 90 0.74 -17.42 4.08
CA VAL A 90 2.03 -17.66 3.41
C VAL A 90 3.22 -17.05 4.17
N ILE A 91 2.96 -16.03 5.02
CA ILE A 91 3.98 -15.39 5.85
C ILE A 91 4.00 -16.06 7.23
N PRO A 92 5.10 -16.75 7.60
CA PRO A 92 5.25 -17.35 8.92
C PRO A 92 5.13 -16.31 10.06
N ASP A 93 4.53 -16.71 11.18
CA ASP A 93 4.37 -15.85 12.34
C ASP A 93 5.69 -15.41 13.01
N SER A 94 6.81 -16.04 12.66
CA SER A 94 8.14 -15.63 13.11
C SER A 94 8.68 -14.41 12.35
N ILE A 95 8.12 -14.07 11.19
CA ILE A 95 8.51 -12.91 10.39
C ILE A 95 7.69 -11.70 10.85
N ARG A 96 8.38 -10.55 11.02
CA ARG A 96 7.75 -9.28 11.42
C ARG A 96 8.08 -8.19 10.42
N PHE A 97 7.12 -7.29 10.22
CA PHE A 97 7.29 -6.08 9.41
C PHE A 97 6.94 -4.85 10.23
N GLU A 98 7.63 -3.75 9.99
CA GLU A 98 7.27 -2.46 10.57
C GLU A 98 6.18 -1.76 9.75
N SER A 99 6.18 -2.01 8.43
CA SER A 99 5.18 -1.43 7.53
C SER A 99 4.55 -2.48 6.60
N MET A 100 3.36 -2.16 6.11
CA MET A 100 2.73 -2.84 4.98
C MET A 100 2.20 -1.78 4.01
N VAL A 101 2.31 -2.05 2.72
CA VAL A 101 1.71 -1.23 1.67
C VAL A 101 0.77 -2.06 0.81
N VAL A 102 -0.40 -1.50 0.52
CA VAL A 102 -1.40 -2.03 -0.42
C VAL A 102 -1.62 -0.96 -1.48
N SER A 103 -1.01 -1.14 -2.64
CA SER A 103 -0.96 -0.14 -3.70
C SER A 103 -1.62 -0.65 -4.96
N HIS A 104 -2.70 0.00 -5.39
CA HIS A 104 -3.46 -0.35 -6.60
C HIS A 104 -3.95 -1.81 -6.59
N VAL A 105 -4.60 -2.20 -5.48
CA VAL A 105 -5.18 -3.54 -5.30
C VAL A 105 -6.66 -3.45 -4.96
N LEU A 106 -7.04 -2.60 -4.01
CA LEU A 106 -8.39 -2.59 -3.46
C LEU A 106 -9.45 -2.22 -4.49
N GLU A 107 -9.11 -1.38 -5.47
CA GLU A 107 -9.99 -0.97 -6.56
C GLU A 107 -10.37 -2.12 -7.51
N HIS A 108 -9.60 -3.20 -7.53
CA HIS A 108 -9.89 -4.40 -8.34
C HIS A 108 -10.80 -5.41 -7.63
N LEU A 109 -11.26 -5.09 -6.42
CA LEU A 109 -12.03 -6.02 -5.58
C LEU A 109 -13.50 -5.62 -5.51
N GLU A 110 -14.40 -6.62 -5.50
CA GLU A 110 -15.84 -6.40 -5.34
C GLU A 110 -16.22 -5.97 -3.91
N ALA A 111 -15.52 -6.49 -2.90
CA ALA A 111 -15.81 -6.23 -1.49
C ALA A 111 -14.60 -5.61 -0.76
N PRO A 112 -14.07 -4.44 -1.20
CA PRO A 112 -12.81 -3.88 -0.70
C PRO A 112 -12.86 -3.55 0.80
N ALA A 113 -14.02 -3.21 1.36
CA ALA A 113 -14.17 -2.92 2.80
C ALA A 113 -13.85 -4.15 3.66
N THR A 114 -14.48 -5.28 3.34
CA THR A 114 -14.28 -6.54 4.05
C THR A 114 -12.85 -7.04 3.91
N ILE A 115 -12.31 -6.97 2.69
CA ILE A 115 -10.95 -7.43 2.40
C ILE A 115 -9.92 -6.55 3.10
N PHE A 116 -10.09 -5.22 3.06
CA PHE A 116 -9.21 -4.30 3.78
C PHE A 116 -9.17 -4.60 5.29
N SER A 117 -10.34 -4.84 5.92
CA SER A 117 -10.39 -5.18 7.35
C SER A 117 -9.67 -6.50 7.66
N LYS A 118 -9.76 -7.50 6.79
CA LYS A 118 -9.01 -8.76 6.94
C LYS A 118 -7.51 -8.55 6.80
N LEU A 119 -7.07 -7.83 5.76
CA LEU A 119 -5.66 -7.48 5.55
C LEU A 119 -5.09 -6.67 6.72
N ALA A 120 -5.85 -5.71 7.26
CA ALA A 120 -5.41 -4.92 8.41
C ALA A 120 -5.24 -5.78 9.67
N ARG A 121 -6.15 -6.72 9.95
CA ARG A 121 -5.98 -7.68 11.05
C ARG A 121 -4.75 -8.57 10.85
N ALA A 122 -4.56 -9.10 9.65
CA ALA A 122 -3.38 -9.90 9.32
C ALA A 122 -2.07 -9.09 9.43
N ALA A 123 -2.07 -7.84 8.97
CA ALA A 123 -0.96 -6.91 9.15
C ALA A 123 -0.62 -6.69 10.64
N HIS A 124 -1.64 -6.47 11.47
CA HIS A 124 -1.46 -6.32 12.92
C HIS A 124 -0.83 -7.57 13.56
N ARG A 125 -1.29 -8.78 13.18
CA ARG A 125 -0.70 -10.06 13.61
C ARG A 125 0.79 -10.14 13.23
N LEU A 126 1.18 -9.65 12.06
CA LEU A 126 2.56 -9.61 11.58
C LEU A 126 3.42 -8.49 12.19
N GLY A 127 2.88 -7.72 13.14
CA GLY A 127 3.61 -6.68 13.88
C GLY A 127 3.68 -5.33 13.16
N VAL A 128 2.92 -5.15 12.07
CA VAL A 128 2.89 -3.91 11.28
C VAL A 128 2.43 -2.74 12.14
N GLN A 129 3.24 -1.67 12.15
CA GLN A 129 2.94 -0.42 12.83
C GLN A 129 2.34 0.64 11.87
N ARG A 130 2.67 0.54 10.58
CA ARG A 130 2.22 1.45 9.53
C ARG A 130 1.62 0.68 8.37
N LEU A 131 0.36 0.94 8.07
CA LEU A 131 -0.33 0.40 6.90
C LEU A 131 -0.62 1.55 5.93
N LEU A 132 -0.02 1.50 4.74
CA LEU A 132 -0.21 2.48 3.69
C LEU A 132 -1.11 1.90 2.61
N VAL A 133 -2.20 2.59 2.30
CA VAL A 133 -3.08 2.27 1.17
C VAL A 133 -2.93 3.35 0.10
N ILE A 134 -2.75 2.93 -1.15
CA ILE A 134 -2.67 3.81 -2.32
C ILE A 134 -3.69 3.34 -3.34
N VAL A 135 -4.56 4.25 -3.77
CA VAL A 135 -5.59 3.97 -4.78
C VAL A 135 -5.62 5.09 -5.82
N PRO A 136 -6.06 4.83 -7.06
CA PRO A 136 -6.11 5.84 -8.09
C PRO A 136 -7.17 6.91 -7.79
N GLY A 137 -6.93 8.14 -8.23
CA GLY A 137 -7.97 9.15 -8.35
C GLY A 137 -8.98 8.77 -9.43
N LYS A 138 -10.06 9.54 -9.55
CA LYS A 138 -11.22 9.19 -10.39
C LYS A 138 -10.87 9.02 -11.88
N ALA A 139 -9.98 9.85 -12.43
CA ALA A 139 -9.53 9.69 -13.82
C ALA A 139 -8.68 8.42 -14.00
N GLY A 140 -7.79 8.11 -13.05
CA GLY A 140 -7.01 6.87 -13.03
C GLY A 140 -7.91 5.65 -12.91
N PHE A 141 -8.91 5.69 -12.02
CA PHE A 141 -9.89 4.63 -11.87
C PHE A 141 -10.63 4.33 -13.18
N ARG A 142 -11.09 5.37 -13.88
CA ARG A 142 -11.83 5.22 -15.17
C ARG A 142 -10.96 4.74 -16.32
N SER A 143 -9.64 4.89 -16.23
CA SER A 143 -8.73 4.55 -17.33
C SER A 143 -8.37 3.07 -17.41
N ASP A 144 -8.72 2.29 -16.38
CA ASP A 144 -8.47 0.84 -16.33
C ASP A 144 -9.80 0.08 -16.22
N PRO A 145 -10.16 -0.75 -17.24
CA PRO A 145 -11.41 -1.50 -17.24
C PRO A 145 -11.47 -2.63 -16.21
N THR A 146 -10.36 -2.96 -15.56
CA THR A 146 -10.29 -3.98 -14.51
C THR A 146 -10.64 -3.43 -13.13
N HIS A 147 -10.78 -2.10 -13.00
CA HIS A 147 -11.22 -1.48 -11.75
C HIS A 147 -12.72 -1.71 -11.53
N MET A 148 -13.08 -2.23 -10.37
CA MET A 148 -14.43 -2.63 -10.01
C MET A 148 -15.06 -1.65 -9.02
N THR A 149 -14.32 -1.19 -8.02
CA THR A 149 -14.82 -0.35 -6.93
C THR A 149 -14.02 0.93 -6.82
N PHE A 150 -14.68 2.09 -6.98
CA PHE A 150 -14.04 3.38 -6.74
C PHE A 150 -13.86 3.61 -5.24
N ILE A 151 -12.61 3.88 -4.85
CA ILE A 151 -12.22 4.11 -3.46
C ILE A 151 -11.70 5.54 -3.33
N ASP A 152 -12.25 6.29 -2.40
CA ASP A 152 -11.85 7.66 -2.11
C ASP A 152 -11.51 7.89 -0.63
N ALA A 153 -11.23 9.14 -0.27
CA ALA A 153 -10.90 9.51 1.10
C ALA A 153 -12.04 9.23 2.08
N GLU A 154 -13.29 9.38 1.65
CA GLU A 154 -14.46 9.10 2.47
C GLU A 154 -14.54 7.60 2.78
N PHE A 155 -14.38 6.75 1.75
CA PHE A 155 -14.33 5.31 1.93
C PHE A 155 -13.23 4.91 2.93
N LEU A 156 -11.98 5.38 2.71
CA LEU A 156 -10.82 5.01 3.53
C LEU A 156 -10.85 5.58 4.96
N SER A 157 -11.72 6.56 5.24
CA SER A 157 -11.90 7.12 6.60
C SER A 157 -13.03 6.49 7.40
N ARG A 158 -13.75 5.54 6.85
CA ARG A 158 -14.87 4.87 7.55
C ARG A 158 -14.39 4.12 8.79
N PRO A 159 -14.92 4.41 9.98
CA PRO A 159 -14.52 3.73 11.22
C PRO A 159 -14.72 2.21 11.16
N GLU A 160 -15.73 1.75 10.42
CA GLU A 160 -16.11 0.34 10.30
C GLU A 160 -15.00 -0.51 9.68
N LEU A 161 -14.16 0.09 8.83
CA LEU A 161 -13.01 -0.59 8.22
C LEU A 161 -11.95 -0.99 9.25
N LEU A 162 -11.92 -0.29 10.39
CA LEU A 162 -10.84 -0.38 11.38
C LEU A 162 -11.26 -1.10 12.66
N VAL A 163 -12.51 -1.56 12.73
CA VAL A 163 -13.01 -2.32 13.89
C VAL A 163 -12.14 -3.57 14.11
N GLU A 164 -11.60 -3.72 15.31
CA GLU A 164 -10.75 -4.85 15.72
C GLU A 164 -9.47 -5.05 14.88
N THR A 165 -9.04 -4.05 14.13
CA THR A 165 -7.80 -4.13 13.34
C THR A 165 -6.57 -3.67 14.11
N GLY A 166 -6.75 -2.92 15.19
CA GLY A 166 -5.65 -2.29 15.94
C GLY A 166 -5.06 -1.05 15.26
N PHE A 167 -5.62 -0.59 14.13
CA PHE A 167 -5.16 0.59 13.39
C PHE A 167 -6.10 1.78 13.53
N LYS A 168 -5.53 2.99 13.32
CA LYS A 168 -6.26 4.25 13.20
C LYS A 168 -5.76 5.02 11.99
N LEU A 169 -6.64 5.69 11.26
CA LEU A 169 -6.26 6.59 10.17
C LEU A 169 -5.49 7.77 10.77
N LYS A 170 -4.22 7.90 10.38
CA LYS A 170 -3.37 9.03 10.79
C LYS A 170 -3.46 10.19 9.83
N ARG A 171 -3.45 9.90 8.53
CA ARG A 171 -3.40 10.92 7.48
C ARG A 171 -3.93 10.34 6.18
N SER A 172 -4.68 11.16 5.46
CA SER A 172 -5.00 10.94 4.06
C SER A 172 -4.56 12.16 3.25
N ARG A 173 -4.07 11.94 2.03
CA ARG A 173 -3.69 13.02 1.11
C ARG A 173 -3.74 12.55 -0.33
N TYR A 174 -3.93 13.48 -1.23
CA TYR A 174 -3.73 13.25 -2.65
C TYR A 174 -2.28 13.55 -3.07
N PHE A 175 -1.79 12.83 -4.07
CA PHE A 175 -0.45 13.00 -4.62
C PHE A 175 -0.53 13.06 -6.16
N PRO A 176 0.24 13.90 -6.87
CA PRO A 176 1.35 14.75 -6.38
C PRO A 176 0.90 16.04 -5.68
N LEU A 177 -0.32 16.49 -5.89
CA LEU A 177 -0.88 17.68 -5.25
C LEU A 177 -2.09 17.28 -4.41
N ASP A 178 -2.15 17.78 -3.17
CA ASP A 178 -3.22 17.46 -2.22
C ASP A 178 -4.50 18.26 -2.54
N GLN A 179 -5.04 18.01 -3.73
CA GLN A 179 -6.24 18.66 -4.27
C GLN A 179 -7.14 17.60 -4.91
N ARG A 180 -8.25 17.25 -4.26
CA ARG A 180 -9.19 16.20 -4.70
C ARG A 180 -9.65 16.36 -6.15
N TRP A 181 -9.98 17.58 -6.57
CA TRP A 181 -10.52 17.87 -7.90
C TRP A 181 -9.56 17.55 -9.04
N LEU A 182 -8.23 17.56 -8.79
CA LEU A 182 -7.24 17.14 -9.79
C LEU A 182 -7.40 15.68 -10.20
N GLY A 183 -7.89 14.84 -9.30
CA GLY A 183 -8.17 13.43 -9.59
C GLY A 183 -9.28 13.21 -10.61
N ASP A 184 -10.10 14.21 -10.92
CA ASP A 184 -11.11 14.13 -11.98
C ASP A 184 -10.50 14.18 -13.40
N TRP A 185 -9.29 14.74 -13.55
CA TRP A 185 -8.63 15.02 -14.81
C TRP A 185 -7.28 14.33 -14.97
N LEU A 186 -6.50 14.19 -13.91
CA LEU A 186 -5.16 13.61 -13.96
C LEU A 186 -5.21 12.10 -13.66
N THR A 187 -4.93 11.29 -14.68
CA THR A 187 -4.87 9.82 -14.54
C THR A 187 -3.81 9.34 -13.56
N HIS A 188 -2.75 10.14 -13.35
CA HIS A 188 -1.67 9.86 -12.40
C HIS A 188 -1.87 10.56 -11.05
N HIS A 189 -3.10 10.87 -10.67
CA HIS A 189 -3.43 11.37 -9.36
C HIS A 189 -3.85 10.20 -8.45
N GLU A 190 -3.22 10.09 -7.29
CA GLU A 190 -3.42 8.98 -6.35
C GLU A 190 -3.89 9.50 -5.00
N MET A 191 -4.70 8.72 -4.30
CA MET A 191 -5.04 8.92 -2.91
C MET A 191 -4.14 8.02 -2.05
N GLN A 192 -3.48 8.59 -1.05
CA GLN A 192 -2.61 7.90 -0.10
C GLN A 192 -3.21 8.02 1.31
N ALA A 193 -3.58 6.89 1.92
CA ALA A 193 -4.07 6.81 3.29
C ALA A 193 -3.06 6.04 4.16
N LEU A 194 -2.55 6.70 5.19
CA LEU A 194 -1.63 6.10 6.16
C LEU A 194 -2.39 5.81 7.46
N TYR A 195 -2.42 4.55 7.83
CA TYR A 195 -2.91 4.09 9.12
C TYR A 195 -1.74 3.74 10.02
N VAL A 196 -1.89 3.95 11.32
CA VAL A 196 -0.90 3.59 12.33
C VAL A 196 -1.52 2.71 13.40
N SER A 197 -0.72 1.82 13.95
CA SER A 197 -1.16 0.99 15.07
C SER A 197 -1.44 1.85 16.31
N SER A 198 -2.27 1.35 17.21
CA SER A 198 -2.59 2.06 18.45
C SER A 198 -1.35 2.29 19.31
N SER A 199 -0.38 1.38 19.29
CA SER A 199 0.91 1.54 19.97
C SER A 199 1.77 2.65 19.37
N GLU A 200 1.90 2.74 18.05
CA GLU A 200 2.63 3.84 17.40
C GLU A 200 1.94 5.19 17.64
N ALA A 201 0.60 5.22 17.62
CA ALA A 201 -0.15 6.44 17.90
C ALA A 201 0.14 6.98 19.31
N GLN A 202 0.27 6.12 20.31
CA GLN A 202 0.63 6.51 21.67
C GLN A 202 2.06 7.05 21.79
N HIS A 203 3.04 6.40 21.14
CA HIS A 203 4.43 6.88 21.12
C HIS A 203 4.56 8.26 20.45
N LEU A 204 3.85 8.50 19.36
CA LEU A 204 3.84 9.78 18.67
C LEU A 204 3.21 10.89 19.54
N ALA A 205 2.13 10.58 20.25
CA ALA A 205 1.50 11.55 21.17
C ALA A 205 2.41 11.88 22.35
N ALA A 206 3.11 10.89 22.92
CA ALA A 206 4.05 11.11 24.02
C ALA A 206 5.27 11.95 23.59
N GLY A 207 5.80 11.74 22.37
CA GLY A 207 6.90 12.53 21.82
C GLY A 207 6.54 14.01 21.65
N LEU A 208 5.33 14.31 21.19
CA LEU A 208 4.85 15.70 21.01
C LEU A 208 4.70 16.44 22.36
N ILE A 209 4.36 15.74 23.43
CA ILE A 209 4.24 16.32 24.77
C ILE A 209 5.64 16.65 25.33
N GLN A 210 6.65 15.81 25.08
CA GLN A 210 8.02 16.06 25.52
C GLN A 210 8.64 17.27 24.81
N ASP A 211 8.45 17.39 23.50
CA ASP A 211 8.96 18.53 22.72
C ASP A 211 8.30 19.86 23.14
N ALA A 212 7.00 19.85 23.46
CA ALA A 212 6.29 21.01 23.95
C ALA A 212 6.76 21.45 25.35
N SER A 213 7.20 20.52 26.20
CA SER A 213 7.69 20.82 27.55
C SER A 213 9.13 21.38 27.56
N HIS A 214 9.94 21.15 26.53
CA HIS A 214 11.31 21.67 26.42
C HIS A 214 11.37 23.04 25.70
N GLY A 215 10.34 23.42 24.93
CA GLY A 215 10.26 24.70 24.23
C GLY A 215 9.75 25.89 25.06
N SER A 216 9.43 25.69 26.36
CA SER A 216 8.86 26.71 27.25
C SER A 216 9.85 27.25 28.30
N MET A 217 11.15 27.01 28.14
CA MET A 217 12.19 27.44 29.10
C MET A 217 13.26 28.35 28.48
N ASP A 218 12.91 29.17 27.49
CA ASP A 218 13.79 30.27 26.99
C ASP A 218 13.03 31.61 27.04
#